data_7beddea55a28abf8d32bc7b47b6056d2
#
_entry.id   7beddea55a28abf8d32bc7b47b6056d2
#
_cell.length_a   1.000
_cell.length_b   1.000
_cell.length_c   1.000
_cell.angle_alpha   90.00
_cell.angle_beta   90.00
_cell.angle_gamma   90.00
#
_symmetry.space_group_name_H-M   'P 1'
#
loop_
_entity.id
_entity.type
_entity.pdbx_description
1 polymer ?
#
loop_
_entity_poly.entity_id
_entity_poly.type
_entity_poly.pdbx_seq_one_letter_code
_entity_poly.pdbx_strand_id
1 'polypeptide(L)' 'MIKLIVGLGNPGAEYAATRHNAGFWLVDQLARIGNVTLRNETRFHGYAARANLWGHEVWLLQPQTF' A
#
# COMPACT_ATOMS: atom_id res chain seq x y z
N MET A 1 -14.48 -5.34 -11.96
CA MET A 1 -13.33 -6.20 -11.59
C MET A 1 -12.48 -5.48 -10.55
N ILE A 2 -12.16 -6.16 -9.45
CA ILE A 2 -11.28 -5.62 -8.42
C ILE A 2 -9.84 -5.93 -8.80
N LYS A 3 -8.99 -4.92 -8.76
CA LYS A 3 -7.56 -5.06 -9.02
C LYS A 3 -6.79 -4.95 -7.71
N LEU A 4 -5.61 -5.49 -7.67
CA LEU A 4 -4.74 -5.44 -6.51
C LEU A 4 -3.39 -4.86 -6.90
N ILE A 5 -2.94 -3.88 -6.15
CA ILE A 5 -1.59 -3.33 -6.26
C ILE A 5 -0.87 -3.57 -4.95
N VAL A 6 0.25 -4.28 -5.01
CA VAL A 6 1.06 -4.61 -3.84
C VAL A 6 2.37 -3.83 -3.95
N GLY A 7 2.62 -2.98 -2.97
CA GLY A 7 3.89 -2.29 -2.86
C GLY A 7 4.78 -3.01 -1.87
N LEU A 8 5.92 -3.50 -2.31
CA LEU A 8 6.85 -4.20 -1.44
C LEU A 8 7.82 -3.22 -0.79
N GLY A 9 8.25 -3.55 0.42
CA GLY A 9 9.21 -2.75 1.16
C GLY A 9 9.62 -3.47 2.44
N ASN A 10 10.54 -2.87 3.18
CA ASN A 10 10.96 -3.37 4.48
C ASN A 10 10.33 -2.50 5.56
N PRO A 11 9.48 -3.06 6.44
CA PRO A 11 8.97 -2.30 7.56
C PRO A 11 10.11 -1.90 8.50
N GLY A 12 9.98 -0.72 9.09
CA GLY A 12 10.96 -0.24 10.05
C GLY A 12 11.47 1.14 9.67
N ALA A 13 11.70 1.97 10.68
CA ALA A 13 12.09 3.37 10.47
C ALA A 13 13.43 3.49 9.73
N GLU A 14 14.32 2.54 9.91
CA GLU A 14 15.65 2.56 9.30
C GLU A 14 15.62 2.42 7.78
N TYR A 15 14.54 1.87 7.22
CA TYR A 15 14.39 1.70 5.78
C TYR A 15 13.48 2.73 5.14
N ALA A 16 12.85 3.59 5.95
CA ALA A 16 11.78 4.46 5.46
C ALA A 16 12.23 5.40 4.33
N ALA A 17 13.49 5.81 4.33
CA ALA A 17 14.02 6.74 3.35
C ALA A 17 14.86 6.07 2.25
N THR A 18 14.83 4.74 2.15
CA THR A 18 15.64 4.01 1.18
C THR A 18 14.79 3.52 0.01
N ARG A 19 15.46 3.22 -1.12
CA ARG A 19 14.76 2.67 -2.27
C ARG A 19 14.14 1.28 -2.02
N HIS A 20 14.55 0.61 -0.93
CA HIS A 20 13.91 -0.64 -0.53
C HIS A 20 12.43 -0.46 -0.22
N ASN A 21 12.00 0.78 0.05
CA ASN A 21 10.62 1.11 0.34
C ASN A 21 9.92 1.85 -0.80
N ALA A 22 10.49 1.83 -2.00
CA ALA A 22 9.88 2.51 -3.15
C ALA A 22 8.45 1.99 -3.42
N GLY A 23 8.22 0.69 -3.23
CA GLY A 23 6.87 0.14 -3.38
C GLY A 23 5.90 0.70 -2.34
N PHE A 24 6.35 0.86 -1.09
CA PHE A 24 5.53 1.50 -0.05
C PHE A 24 5.19 2.94 -0.42
N TRP A 25 6.18 3.69 -0.92
CA TRP A 25 5.96 5.08 -1.33
C TRP A 25 4.91 5.17 -2.44
N LEU A 26 5.00 4.26 -3.42
CA LEU A 26 4.03 4.23 -4.51
C LEU A 26 2.61 4.00 -3.99
N VAL A 27 2.44 3.02 -3.12
CA VAL A 27 1.13 2.71 -2.55
C VAL A 27 0.61 3.89 -1.71
N ASP A 28 1.49 4.55 -0.95
CA ASP A 28 1.11 5.75 -0.20
C ASP A 28 0.58 6.84 -1.14
N GLN A 29 1.23 7.06 -2.28
CA GLN A 29 0.78 8.06 -3.25
C GLN A 29 -0.56 7.68 -3.87
N LEU A 30 -0.74 6.41 -4.20
CA LEU A 30 -2.01 5.95 -4.75
C LEU A 30 -3.14 6.09 -3.73
N ALA A 31 -2.87 5.86 -2.45
CA ALA A 31 -3.86 6.08 -1.40
C ALA A 31 -4.27 7.54 -1.33
N ARG A 32 -3.31 8.46 -1.47
CA ARG A 32 -3.61 9.89 -1.50
C ARG A 32 -4.47 10.25 -2.71
N ILE A 33 -4.13 9.73 -3.88
CA ILE A 33 -4.89 9.98 -5.10
C ILE A 33 -6.33 9.49 -4.93
N GLY A 34 -6.50 8.31 -4.33
CA GLY A 34 -7.81 7.72 -4.08
C GLY A 34 -8.52 8.29 -2.87
N ASN A 35 -7.85 9.18 -2.11
CA ASN A 35 -8.39 9.79 -0.89
C ASN A 35 -8.82 8.76 0.14
N VAL A 36 -7.98 7.75 0.36
CA VAL A 36 -8.21 6.70 1.35
C VAL A 36 -7.04 6.60 2.30
N THR A 37 -7.29 6.02 3.47
CA THR A 37 -6.26 5.79 4.48
C THR A 37 -5.97 4.30 4.56
N LEU A 38 -4.69 3.94 4.44
CA LEU A 38 -4.26 2.56 4.63
C LEU A 38 -4.43 2.19 6.11
N ARG A 39 -4.97 1.01 6.35
CA ARG A 39 -5.24 0.54 7.70
C ARG A 39 -4.66 -0.84 7.89
N ASN A 40 -4.31 -1.16 9.14
CA ASN A 40 -3.80 -2.48 9.48
C ASN A 40 -4.88 -3.52 9.22
N GLU A 41 -4.56 -4.48 8.34
CA GLU A 41 -5.42 -5.62 8.02
C GLU A 41 -4.68 -6.89 8.38
N THR A 42 -5.04 -7.50 9.52
CA THR A 42 -4.35 -8.68 10.00
C THR A 42 -4.46 -9.87 9.03
N ARG A 43 -5.58 -9.95 8.29
CA ARG A 43 -5.75 -11.00 7.28
C ARG A 43 -4.68 -10.98 6.20
N PHE A 44 -4.14 -9.80 5.91
CA PHE A 44 -3.17 -9.60 4.85
C PHE A 44 -1.76 -9.37 5.39
N HIS A 45 -1.58 -9.40 6.71
CA HIS A 45 -0.29 -9.14 7.36
C HIS A 45 0.32 -7.83 6.88
N GLY A 46 -0.49 -6.78 6.79
CA GLY A 46 -0.01 -5.50 6.30
C GLY A 46 -1.06 -4.41 6.35
N TYR A 47 -0.72 -3.28 5.77
CA TYR A 47 -1.64 -2.16 5.64
C TYR A 47 -2.35 -2.25 4.30
N ALA A 48 -3.65 -2.00 4.31
CA ALA A 48 -4.45 -2.12 3.11
C ALA A 48 -5.57 -1.10 3.08
N ALA A 49 -6.03 -0.76 1.88
CA ALA A 49 -7.21 0.04 1.68
C ALA A 49 -7.80 -0.27 0.31
N ARG A 50 -9.10 -0.06 0.18
CA ARG A 50 -9.77 -0.18 -1.11
C ARG A 50 -10.04 1.23 -1.62
N ALA A 51 -9.60 1.52 -2.83
CA ALA A 51 -9.71 2.84 -3.42
C ALA A 51 -10.34 2.76 -4.81
N ASN A 52 -11.00 3.85 -5.21
CA ASN A 52 -11.41 4.01 -6.60
C ASN A 52 -10.34 4.88 -7.27
N LEU A 53 -9.61 4.28 -8.21
CA LEU A 53 -8.57 4.96 -8.96
C LEU A 53 -8.94 4.96 -10.43
N TRP A 54 -9.15 6.15 -10.97
CA TRP A 54 -9.47 6.34 -12.40
C TRP A 54 -10.65 5.46 -12.85
N GLY A 55 -11.67 5.37 -11.99
CA GLY A 55 -12.88 4.59 -12.31
C GLY A 55 -12.76 3.09 -12.04
N HIS A 56 -11.63 2.64 -11.49
CA HIS A 56 -11.40 1.24 -11.15
C HIS A 56 -11.35 1.05 -9.65
N GLU A 57 -11.97 -0.04 -9.19
CA GLU A 57 -11.88 -0.43 -7.78
C GLU A 57 -10.60 -1.22 -7.58
N VAL A 58 -9.71 -0.72 -6.72
CA VAL A 58 -8.37 -1.27 -6.54
C VAL A 58 -8.09 -1.47 -5.06
N TRP A 59 -7.60 -2.65 -4.70
CA TRP A 59 -7.01 -2.88 -3.39
C TRP A 59 -5.55 -2.45 -3.40
N LEU A 60 -5.15 -1.69 -2.39
CA LEU A 60 -3.77 -1.26 -2.17
C LEU A 60 -3.24 -2.01 -0.96
N LEU A 61 -2.05 -2.57 -1.05
CA LEU A 61 -1.48 -3.38 0.03
C LEU A 61 0.00 -3.06 0.21
N GLN A 62 0.38 -2.85 1.47
CA GLN A 62 1.78 -2.74 1.89
C GLN A 62 2.03 -3.88 2.89
N PRO A 63 2.55 -5.02 2.46
CA PRO A 63 2.85 -6.11 3.38
C PRO A 63 3.86 -5.68 4.43
N GLN A 64 3.64 -6.09 5.67
CA GLN A 64 4.52 -5.73 6.80
C GLN A 64 5.38 -6.92 7.23
N THR A 65 5.36 -8.01 6.48
CA THR A 65 6.21 -9.18 6.71
C THR A 65 7.23 -9.31 5.59
N PHE A 66 8.36 -9.88 5.90
CA PHE A 66 9.42 -10.09 4.93
C PHE A 66 9.23 -11.42 4.19
#